data_5dbdffc47328019f67bdaab75dc8f5b9
#
_entry.id   5dbdffc47328019f67bdaab75dc8f5b9
#
_cell.length_a   1.000
_cell.length_b   1.000
_cell.length_c   1.000
_cell.angle_alpha   90.00
_cell.angle_beta   90.00
_cell.angle_gamma   90.00
#
_symmetry.space_group_name_H-M   'P 1'
#
loop_
_entity.id
_entity.type
_entity.pdbx_description
1 polymer ?
#
loop_
_entity_poly.entity_id
_entity_poly.type
_entity_poly.pdbx_seq_one_letter_code
_entity_poly.pdbx_strand_id
1 'polypeptide(L)'
;EILSGLVGSEMCIRDRLNEQLRVNDLTHNTSTHFIAADVRGLFGTVFNDFGSHFVCKDTNGEQPLDSMIVSVTHDEEGLVTTIDEKRHGLQDGDYVTFTEVQGMSELNGIEPRRVTVKGPYTFTIGDTRSFGEYRGGGIFKQVKMPEILNFKSLRESQQAPEFLFSDFAKIDRSMILHIGFEALSAYEEKNGHSPRPRNADDANALLALARDIMQSRNQLPEGEEATKLSNWILTELSYQATGDLSPMVAFIGGFVAQEVLKACSGKFHPLMQHMYADVLEALPKDVPNLPESEFSPQQSRYDGQIAVFGKTFQARIGNTRQFLVGSGALGCEMLKNWSMMG
;
A
#
# COMPACT_ATOMS: atom_id res chain seq x y z
N GLU A 1 -13.69 -16.44 -12.58
CA GLU A 1 -14.04 -16.28 -14.01
C GLU A 1 -14.39 -14.85 -14.44
N ILE A 2 -14.53 -13.91 -13.53
CA ILE A 2 -14.98 -12.53 -13.86
C ILE A 2 -13.95 -11.76 -14.66
N LEU A 3 -12.71 -12.19 -14.68
CA LEU A 3 -11.61 -11.44 -15.28
C LEU A 3 -10.80 -12.22 -16.33
N SER A 4 -11.39 -13.22 -16.95
CA SER A 4 -10.77 -13.90 -18.10
C SER A 4 -10.46 -12.96 -19.29
N GLY A 5 -10.93 -11.70 -19.23
CA GLY A 5 -10.58 -10.65 -20.18
C GLY A 5 -9.60 -9.60 -19.68
N LEU A 6 -9.27 -9.62 -18.39
CA LEU A 6 -8.25 -8.75 -17.78
C LEU A 6 -7.06 -9.63 -17.43
N VAL A 7 -6.25 -9.94 -18.42
CA VAL A 7 -4.93 -10.56 -18.31
C VAL A 7 -4.65 -11.16 -16.91
N GLY A 8 -5.23 -12.35 -16.65
CA GLY A 8 -4.84 -13.20 -15.53
C GLY A 8 -5.12 -12.68 -14.12
N SER A 9 -6.11 -11.81 -13.92
CA SER A 9 -6.54 -11.41 -12.59
C SER A 9 -7.92 -11.97 -12.27
N GLU A 10 -8.05 -12.72 -11.20
CA GLU A 10 -9.31 -13.14 -10.60
C GLU A 10 -9.64 -12.18 -9.47
N MET A 11 -10.80 -11.55 -9.51
CA MET A 11 -11.26 -10.68 -8.43
C MET A 11 -12.12 -11.51 -7.48
N CYS A 12 -11.51 -11.89 -6.39
CA CYS A 12 -12.14 -12.65 -5.35
C CYS A 12 -12.73 -11.70 -4.31
N ILE A 13 -14.03 -11.72 -4.15
CA ILE A 13 -14.72 -10.91 -3.14
C ILE A 13 -14.81 -11.73 -1.85
N ARG A 14 -14.03 -11.36 -0.83
CA ARG A 14 -13.95 -12.01 0.49
C ARG A 14 -13.56 -13.49 0.44
N ASP A 15 -12.56 -13.82 -0.40
CA ASP A 15 -12.01 -15.17 -0.41
C ASP A 15 -11.32 -15.49 0.91
N ARG A 16 -11.48 -16.74 1.33
CA ARG A 16 -10.75 -17.26 2.47
C ARG A 16 -9.25 -17.29 2.19
N LEU A 17 -8.45 -17.13 3.23
CA LEU A 17 -6.99 -17.13 3.12
C LEU A 17 -6.46 -18.37 2.39
N ASN A 18 -7.05 -19.55 2.59
CA ASN A 18 -6.67 -20.78 1.89
C ASN A 18 -6.84 -20.70 0.38
N GLU A 19 -7.90 -20.06 -0.12
CA GLU A 19 -8.07 -19.82 -1.55
C GLU A 19 -7.06 -18.80 -2.08
N GLN A 20 -6.82 -17.71 -1.32
CA GLN A 20 -5.81 -16.72 -1.67
C GLN A 20 -4.41 -17.36 -1.74
N LEU A 21 -4.05 -18.22 -0.77
CA LEU A 21 -2.80 -18.97 -0.77
C LEU A 21 -2.69 -19.89 -1.99
N ARG A 22 -3.77 -20.61 -2.32
CA ARG A 22 -3.80 -21.51 -3.49
C ARG A 22 -3.61 -20.75 -4.80
N VAL A 23 -4.30 -19.63 -4.97
CA VAL A 23 -4.14 -18.78 -6.17
C VAL A 23 -2.74 -18.17 -6.23
N ASN A 24 -2.23 -17.66 -5.11
CA ASN A 24 -0.90 -17.09 -5.07
C ASN A 24 0.21 -18.12 -5.30
N ASP A 25 0.10 -19.33 -4.79
CA ASP A 25 1.06 -20.42 -5.08
C ASP A 25 1.16 -20.72 -6.59
N LEU A 26 0.05 -20.52 -7.34
CA LEU A 26 0.03 -20.68 -8.81
C LEU A 26 0.60 -19.47 -9.53
N THR A 27 0.41 -18.26 -9.01
CA THR A 27 0.79 -17.01 -9.69
C THR A 27 2.21 -16.55 -9.37
N HIS A 28 2.72 -16.80 -8.16
CA HIS A 28 4.01 -16.30 -7.68
C HIS A 28 5.20 -16.58 -8.62
N ASN A 29 5.25 -17.77 -9.20
CA ASN A 29 6.33 -18.19 -10.10
C ASN A 29 6.01 -18.00 -11.59
N THR A 30 4.96 -17.24 -11.90
CA THR A 30 4.55 -16.92 -13.27
C THR A 30 4.76 -15.42 -13.56
N SER A 31 4.38 -14.97 -14.74
CA SER A 31 4.33 -13.54 -15.08
C SER A 31 3.01 -12.87 -14.63
N THR A 32 2.22 -13.53 -13.81
CA THR A 32 0.92 -13.03 -13.33
C THR A 32 1.10 -12.36 -11.98
N HIS A 33 0.73 -11.10 -11.90
CA HIS A 33 0.76 -10.36 -10.63
C HIS A 33 -0.48 -10.66 -9.80
N PHE A 34 -0.29 -10.80 -8.48
CA PHE A 34 -1.34 -11.11 -7.54
C PHE A 34 -1.56 -9.95 -6.57
N ILE A 35 -2.81 -9.55 -6.39
CA ILE A 35 -3.22 -8.57 -5.38
C ILE A 35 -4.41 -9.15 -4.63
N ALA A 36 -4.33 -9.22 -3.31
CA ALA A 36 -5.44 -9.56 -2.44
C ALA A 36 -5.85 -8.34 -1.62
N ALA A 37 -7.17 -8.09 -1.51
CA ALA A 37 -7.69 -7.01 -0.70
C ALA A 37 -9.00 -7.42 -0.04
N ASP A 38 -9.21 -7.00 1.21
CA ASP A 38 -10.46 -7.24 1.95
C ASP A 38 -10.84 -6.01 2.78
N VAL A 39 -12.15 -5.86 3.01
CA VAL A 39 -12.73 -4.85 3.88
C VAL A 39 -13.69 -5.50 4.86
N ARG A 40 -13.51 -5.23 6.16
CA ARG A 40 -14.34 -5.75 7.25
C ARG A 40 -14.75 -4.58 8.14
N GLY A 41 -15.90 -3.97 7.83
CA GLY A 41 -16.36 -2.75 8.52
C GLY A 41 -15.37 -1.61 8.37
N LEU A 42 -14.80 -1.16 9.50
CA LEU A 42 -13.82 -0.08 9.58
C LEU A 42 -12.36 -0.56 9.38
N PHE A 43 -12.16 -1.80 8.95
CA PHE A 43 -10.85 -2.38 8.70
C PHE A 43 -10.67 -2.71 7.22
N GLY A 44 -9.44 -2.58 6.74
CA GLY A 44 -9.07 -2.96 5.39
C GLY A 44 -7.66 -3.53 5.32
N THR A 45 -7.43 -4.40 4.36
CA THR A 45 -6.11 -4.97 4.08
C THR A 45 -5.85 -5.05 2.59
N VAL A 46 -4.58 -4.88 2.22
CA VAL A 46 -4.08 -5.12 0.86
C VAL A 46 -2.77 -5.88 0.96
N PHE A 47 -2.60 -6.86 0.11
CA PHE A 47 -1.37 -7.61 -0.09
C PHE A 47 -1.00 -7.65 -1.56
N ASN A 48 0.28 -7.45 -1.88
CA ASN A 48 0.83 -7.55 -3.23
C ASN A 48 1.86 -8.67 -3.35
N ASP A 49 1.83 -9.37 -4.47
CA ASP A 49 2.89 -10.24 -4.95
C ASP A 49 3.04 -10.11 -6.47
N PHE A 50 4.10 -9.44 -6.91
CA PHE A 50 4.41 -9.24 -8.33
C PHE A 50 5.51 -10.19 -8.81
N GLY A 51 5.79 -11.24 -8.01
CA GLY A 51 6.78 -12.28 -8.31
C GLY A 51 8.20 -11.95 -7.86
N SER A 52 9.08 -12.91 -8.02
CA SER A 52 10.47 -12.83 -7.55
C SER A 52 11.40 -11.97 -8.43
N HIS A 53 10.88 -11.34 -9.49
CA HIS A 53 11.70 -10.52 -10.41
C HIS A 53 10.85 -9.41 -11.06
N PHE A 54 10.25 -8.55 -10.24
CA PHE A 54 9.51 -7.41 -10.77
C PHE A 54 10.45 -6.25 -11.09
N VAL A 55 10.38 -5.74 -12.33
CA VAL A 55 11.22 -4.64 -12.79
C VAL A 55 10.47 -3.32 -12.63
N CYS A 56 10.82 -2.53 -11.61
CA CYS A 56 10.36 -1.16 -11.43
C CYS A 56 11.26 -0.22 -12.27
N LYS A 57 10.74 0.30 -13.36
CA LYS A 57 11.50 1.12 -14.31
C LYS A 57 11.72 2.55 -13.82
N ASP A 58 10.84 3.03 -12.97
CA ASP A 58 10.84 4.40 -12.45
C ASP A 58 10.14 4.43 -11.08
N THR A 59 10.92 4.52 -10.01
CA THR A 59 10.44 4.32 -8.63
C THR A 59 9.59 5.48 -8.10
N ASN A 60 9.73 6.70 -8.64
CA ASN A 60 9.03 7.89 -8.14
C ASN A 60 8.13 8.60 -9.17
N GLY A 61 8.21 8.24 -10.46
CA GLY A 61 7.40 8.81 -11.53
C GLY A 61 7.70 10.27 -11.87
N GLU A 62 8.71 10.87 -11.26
CA GLU A 62 9.08 12.26 -11.53
C GLU A 62 9.78 12.41 -12.87
N GLN A 63 9.77 13.62 -13.44
CA GLN A 63 10.53 13.90 -14.65
C GLN A 63 12.02 13.82 -14.37
N PRO A 64 12.83 13.23 -15.27
CA PRO A 64 14.28 13.24 -15.13
C PRO A 64 14.82 14.66 -15.02
N LEU A 65 15.73 14.86 -14.06
CA LEU A 65 16.39 16.14 -13.85
C LEU A 65 17.39 16.40 -14.98
N ASP A 66 17.47 17.65 -15.41
CA ASP A 66 18.45 18.11 -16.38
C ASP A 66 18.92 19.53 -16.03
N SER A 67 20.15 19.86 -16.39
CA SER A 67 20.69 21.23 -16.33
C SER A 67 21.95 21.37 -17.18
N MET A 68 22.29 22.62 -17.49
CA MET A 68 23.55 22.96 -18.13
C MET A 68 24.72 22.78 -17.17
N ILE A 69 25.88 22.38 -17.70
CA ILE A 69 27.12 22.27 -16.94
C ILE A 69 28.07 23.43 -17.32
N VAL A 70 28.83 23.86 -16.33
CA VAL A 70 29.82 24.97 -16.46
C VAL A 70 31.23 24.42 -16.57
N SER A 71 31.52 23.32 -15.86
CA SER A 71 32.85 22.71 -15.92
C SER A 71 32.79 21.22 -15.56
N VAL A 72 33.78 20.49 -16.09
CA VAL A 72 34.09 19.12 -15.68
C VAL A 72 35.59 19.04 -15.45
N THR A 73 36.02 18.55 -14.28
CA THR A 73 37.45 18.39 -14.01
C THR A 73 37.99 17.12 -14.66
N HIS A 74 39.26 17.17 -15.05
CA HIS A 74 40.01 16.02 -15.58
C HIS A 74 40.75 15.35 -14.44
N ASP A 75 40.06 14.48 -13.71
CA ASP A 75 40.54 13.92 -12.44
C ASP A 75 39.99 12.50 -12.20
N GLU A 76 40.48 11.84 -11.15
CA GLU A 76 40.00 10.52 -10.70
C GLU A 76 38.54 10.55 -10.23
N GLU A 77 38.14 11.67 -9.60
CA GLU A 77 36.73 11.95 -9.29
C GLU A 77 36.27 13.14 -10.14
N GLY A 78 36.04 12.95 -11.44
CA GLY A 78 35.60 14.03 -12.34
C GLY A 78 34.45 14.84 -11.74
N LEU A 79 34.76 16.06 -11.25
CA LEU A 79 33.80 16.98 -10.63
C LEU A 79 33.06 17.75 -11.72
N VAL A 80 31.76 17.61 -11.74
CA VAL A 80 30.84 18.38 -12.61
C VAL A 80 30.30 19.55 -11.80
N THR A 81 30.39 20.76 -12.36
CA THR A 81 29.75 21.95 -11.83
C THR A 81 28.61 22.37 -12.75
N THR A 82 27.44 22.58 -12.19
CA THR A 82 26.27 23.08 -12.94
C THR A 82 26.16 24.60 -12.81
N ILE A 83 25.29 25.20 -13.62
CA ILE A 83 24.96 26.63 -13.47
C ILE A 83 24.37 26.87 -12.06
N ASP A 84 24.65 28.03 -11.47
CA ASP A 84 24.26 28.40 -10.11
C ASP A 84 22.85 28.98 -9.99
N GLU A 85 22.15 29.15 -11.10
CA GLU A 85 20.77 29.66 -11.11
C GLU A 85 19.76 28.69 -10.48
N LYS A 86 20.02 27.36 -10.58
CA LYS A 86 19.15 26.31 -10.07
C LYS A 86 19.96 25.13 -9.54
N ARG A 87 19.64 24.67 -8.32
CA ARG A 87 20.23 23.44 -7.76
C ARG A 87 19.98 22.27 -8.70
N HIS A 88 20.95 21.38 -8.88
CA HIS A 88 20.82 20.22 -9.75
C HIS A 88 19.80 19.19 -9.28
N GLY A 89 19.50 19.13 -7.96
CA GLY A 89 18.46 18.26 -7.39
C GLY A 89 18.78 16.76 -7.34
N LEU A 90 19.94 16.34 -7.89
CA LEU A 90 20.39 14.94 -7.87
C LEU A 90 20.69 14.48 -6.45
N GLN A 91 20.57 13.17 -6.22
CA GLN A 91 20.92 12.47 -4.98
C GLN A 91 22.09 11.50 -5.21
N ASP A 92 22.74 11.09 -4.12
CA ASP A 92 23.78 10.06 -4.18
C ASP A 92 23.22 8.75 -4.74
N GLY A 93 23.90 8.25 -5.78
CA GLY A 93 23.48 7.02 -6.45
C GLY A 93 22.63 7.22 -7.69
N ASP A 94 22.18 8.44 -7.97
CA ASP A 94 21.56 8.78 -9.25
C ASP A 94 22.51 8.50 -10.41
N TYR A 95 21.96 8.38 -11.62
CA TYR A 95 22.72 8.22 -12.85
C TYR A 95 22.43 9.35 -13.82
N VAL A 96 23.48 9.78 -14.54
CA VAL A 96 23.38 10.85 -15.52
C VAL A 96 24.08 10.49 -16.83
N THR A 97 23.56 11.02 -17.93
CA THR A 97 24.21 11.07 -19.24
C THR A 97 24.47 12.53 -19.62
N PHE A 98 25.32 12.72 -20.58
CA PHE A 98 25.72 14.05 -21.07
C PHE A 98 25.52 14.20 -22.58
N THR A 99 25.19 15.40 -22.99
CA THR A 99 25.07 15.80 -24.37
C THR A 99 25.69 17.20 -24.59
N GLU A 100 26.10 17.53 -25.79
CA GLU A 100 26.58 18.86 -26.19
C GLU A 100 27.85 19.34 -25.47
N VAL A 101 28.63 18.42 -24.86
CA VAL A 101 29.91 18.73 -24.22
C VAL A 101 30.95 18.97 -25.29
N GLN A 102 31.70 20.08 -25.15
CA GLN A 102 32.81 20.45 -26.05
C GLN A 102 34.15 20.19 -25.37
N GLY A 103 35.10 19.65 -26.13
CA GLY A 103 36.44 19.30 -25.64
C GLY A 103 36.51 17.90 -25.04
N MET A 104 35.79 17.63 -23.98
CA MET A 104 35.63 16.31 -23.33
C MET A 104 34.48 15.54 -24.05
N SER A 105 34.63 15.29 -25.33
CA SER A 105 33.56 14.74 -26.20
C SER A 105 33.17 13.30 -25.84
N GLU A 106 34.03 12.58 -25.13
CA GLU A 106 33.81 11.22 -24.65
C GLU A 106 32.63 11.11 -23.67
N LEU A 107 32.25 12.22 -23.01
CA LEU A 107 31.05 12.30 -22.19
C LEU A 107 29.76 12.21 -23.00
N ASN A 108 29.77 12.64 -24.27
CA ASN A 108 28.59 12.64 -25.10
C ASN A 108 28.19 11.21 -25.49
N GLY A 109 27.01 10.79 -25.00
CA GLY A 109 26.48 9.45 -25.28
C GLY A 109 27.18 8.30 -24.54
N ILE A 110 27.99 8.61 -23.53
CA ILE A 110 28.57 7.59 -22.65
C ILE A 110 27.45 6.86 -21.89
N GLU A 111 27.73 5.62 -21.48
CA GLU A 111 26.87 4.88 -20.55
C GLU A 111 26.59 5.71 -19.29
N PRO A 112 25.38 5.59 -18.71
CA PRO A 112 25.00 6.38 -17.54
C PRO A 112 26.03 6.30 -16.42
N ARG A 113 26.50 7.46 -15.96
CA ARG A 113 27.48 7.59 -14.89
C ARG A 113 26.80 7.78 -13.55
N ARG A 114 27.25 7.01 -12.55
CA ARG A 114 26.76 7.14 -11.19
C ARG A 114 27.22 8.45 -10.55
N VAL A 115 26.31 9.13 -9.88
CA VAL A 115 26.52 10.43 -9.23
C VAL A 115 26.88 10.24 -7.77
N THR A 116 27.85 11.05 -7.28
CA THR A 116 28.05 11.33 -5.86
C THR A 116 27.98 12.83 -5.67
N VAL A 117 27.03 13.28 -4.86
CA VAL A 117 26.76 14.70 -4.62
C VAL A 117 27.84 15.31 -3.72
N LYS A 118 28.43 16.42 -4.13
CA LYS A 118 29.44 17.19 -3.36
C LYS A 118 28.88 18.52 -2.86
N GLY A 119 27.82 19.00 -3.46
CA GLY A 119 27.17 20.26 -3.08
C GLY A 119 25.93 20.53 -3.92
N PRO A 120 25.20 21.62 -3.70
CA PRO A 120 23.94 21.90 -4.38
C PRO A 120 24.09 22.14 -5.90
N TYR A 121 25.31 22.43 -6.36
CA TYR A 121 25.66 22.70 -7.77
C TYR A 121 26.79 21.82 -8.28
N THR A 122 27.26 20.85 -7.47
CA THR A 122 28.42 20.02 -7.80
C THR A 122 28.20 18.56 -7.46
N PHE A 123 28.64 17.70 -8.37
CA PHE A 123 28.63 16.25 -8.16
C PHE A 123 29.78 15.60 -8.92
N THR A 124 30.20 14.40 -8.53
CA THR A 124 31.23 13.64 -9.22
C THR A 124 30.63 12.49 -10.02
N ILE A 125 31.35 12.10 -11.11
CA ILE A 125 30.91 11.06 -12.07
C ILE A 125 31.93 9.94 -12.25
N GLY A 126 32.92 9.82 -11.35
CA GLY A 126 34.03 8.91 -11.43
C GLY A 126 35.16 9.39 -12.34
N ASP A 127 36.06 8.49 -12.72
CA ASP A 127 37.32 8.81 -13.40
C ASP A 127 37.11 9.40 -14.80
N THR A 128 37.70 10.57 -15.04
CA THR A 128 37.69 11.31 -16.29
C THR A 128 39.10 11.52 -16.88
N ARG A 129 40.16 10.99 -16.24
CA ARG A 129 41.56 11.20 -16.64
C ARG A 129 41.91 10.68 -18.07
N SER A 130 41.10 9.76 -18.60
CA SER A 130 41.27 9.26 -19.95
C SER A 130 40.53 10.07 -21.01
N PHE A 131 39.75 11.08 -20.60
CA PHE A 131 38.98 11.92 -21.52
C PHE A 131 39.77 13.14 -21.97
N GLY A 132 39.28 13.83 -23.00
CA GLY A 132 39.82 15.11 -23.42
C GLY A 132 39.58 16.22 -22.40
N GLU A 133 40.21 17.38 -22.57
CA GLU A 133 39.98 18.56 -21.74
C GLU A 133 38.62 19.19 -22.02
N TYR A 134 37.85 19.47 -20.95
CA TYR A 134 36.59 20.19 -21.07
C TYR A 134 36.85 21.63 -21.56
N ARG A 135 36.12 22.08 -22.60
CA ARG A 135 36.23 23.42 -23.19
C ARG A 135 34.97 24.26 -22.99
N GLY A 136 33.82 23.63 -22.79
CA GLY A 136 32.57 24.35 -22.58
C GLY A 136 31.33 23.58 -23.02
N GLY A 137 30.17 24.14 -22.75
CA GLY A 137 28.86 23.58 -23.14
C GLY A 137 28.50 22.32 -22.34
N GLY A 138 27.43 21.69 -22.73
CA GLY A 138 26.96 20.43 -22.18
C GLY A 138 25.75 20.57 -21.29
N ILE A 139 24.93 19.53 -21.35
CA ILE A 139 23.73 19.31 -20.54
C ILE A 139 23.87 17.93 -19.93
N PHE A 140 23.71 17.82 -18.62
CA PHE A 140 23.48 16.53 -18.01
C PHE A 140 21.98 16.22 -18.00
N LYS A 141 21.62 14.94 -18.10
CA LYS A 141 20.27 14.44 -17.94
C LYS A 141 20.28 13.22 -17.04
N GLN A 142 19.43 13.23 -16.00
CA GLN A 142 19.23 12.08 -15.11
C GLN A 142 18.67 10.89 -15.89
N VAL A 143 19.19 9.71 -15.61
CA VAL A 143 18.71 8.44 -16.16
C VAL A 143 18.09 7.65 -15.02
N LYS A 144 16.81 7.31 -15.15
CA LYS A 144 16.11 6.43 -14.22
C LYS A 144 16.60 5.00 -14.44
N MET A 145 17.29 4.46 -13.45
CA MET A 145 17.76 3.07 -13.51
C MET A 145 16.68 2.13 -12.98
N PRO A 146 16.35 1.07 -13.72
CA PRO A 146 15.38 0.08 -13.24
C PRO A 146 15.85 -0.60 -11.95
N GLU A 147 14.93 -0.77 -11.01
CA GLU A 147 15.12 -1.53 -9.78
C GLU A 147 14.43 -2.88 -9.88
N ILE A 148 15.12 -3.95 -9.47
CA ILE A 148 14.55 -5.29 -9.41
C ILE A 148 14.03 -5.52 -7.99
N LEU A 149 12.72 -5.71 -7.87
CA LEU A 149 12.05 -5.99 -6.61
C LEU A 149 11.69 -7.47 -6.55
N ASN A 150 11.99 -8.08 -5.40
CA ASN A 150 11.72 -9.49 -5.14
C ASN A 150 10.59 -9.60 -4.11
N PHE A 151 9.44 -10.06 -4.55
CA PHE A 151 8.30 -10.31 -3.68
C PHE A 151 8.39 -11.72 -3.10
N LYS A 152 8.03 -11.87 -1.84
CA LYS A 152 7.78 -13.17 -1.22
C LYS A 152 6.39 -13.66 -1.61
N SER A 153 6.20 -14.97 -1.68
CA SER A 153 4.86 -15.53 -1.79
C SER A 153 4.00 -15.15 -0.58
N LEU A 154 2.67 -15.18 -0.71
CA LEU A 154 1.77 -14.92 0.39
C LEU A 154 2.05 -15.86 1.58
N ARG A 155 2.37 -17.13 1.31
CA ARG A 155 2.71 -18.14 2.31
C ARG A 155 3.96 -17.79 3.12
N GLU A 156 5.00 -17.33 2.44
CA GLU A 156 6.25 -16.88 3.09
C GLU A 156 6.03 -15.57 3.84
N SER A 157 5.29 -14.65 3.23
CA SER A 157 5.01 -13.33 3.79
C SER A 157 4.10 -13.40 5.02
N GLN A 158 3.22 -14.41 5.14
CA GLN A 158 2.43 -14.64 6.34
C GLN A 158 3.29 -14.91 7.59
N GLN A 159 4.47 -15.53 7.43
CA GLN A 159 5.37 -15.84 8.55
C GLN A 159 6.31 -14.67 8.89
N ALA A 160 6.70 -13.88 7.90
CA ALA A 160 7.63 -12.76 8.05
C ALA A 160 7.12 -11.55 7.23
N PRO A 161 6.03 -10.90 7.67
CA PRO A 161 5.39 -9.83 6.94
C PRO A 161 6.23 -8.56 6.92
N GLU A 162 6.20 -7.87 5.79
CA GLU A 162 6.68 -6.52 5.62
C GLU A 162 5.48 -5.58 5.51
N PHE A 163 5.48 -4.48 6.27
CA PHE A 163 4.33 -3.59 6.36
C PHE A 163 4.62 -2.22 5.76
N LEU A 164 3.67 -1.71 4.99
CA LEU A 164 3.58 -0.28 4.72
C LEU A 164 2.78 0.38 5.85
N PHE A 165 3.40 1.34 6.52
CA PHE A 165 2.75 2.15 7.53
C PHE A 165 2.19 3.42 6.88
N SER A 166 0.87 3.51 6.75
CA SER A 166 0.19 4.70 6.26
C SER A 166 -0.02 5.76 7.35
N ASP A 167 -0.05 5.32 8.61
CA ASP A 167 -0.20 6.17 9.79
C ASP A 167 0.79 5.74 10.88
N PHE A 168 1.79 6.58 11.14
CA PHE A 168 2.82 6.31 12.14
C PHE A 168 2.27 6.25 13.58
N ALA A 169 1.13 6.88 13.85
CA ALA A 169 0.45 6.77 15.14
C ALA A 169 -0.18 5.39 15.39
N LYS A 170 -0.30 4.57 14.34
CA LYS A 170 -0.92 3.24 14.36
C LYS A 170 0.05 2.11 14.01
N ILE A 171 1.36 2.36 14.07
CA ILE A 171 2.39 1.40 13.66
C ILE A 171 2.25 0.05 14.38
N ASP A 172 1.90 0.08 15.67
CA ASP A 172 1.73 -1.10 16.51
C ASP A 172 0.52 -1.95 16.12
N ARG A 173 -0.42 -1.38 15.35
CA ARG A 173 -1.66 -2.08 14.96
C ARG A 173 -1.47 -3.03 13.77
N SER A 174 -0.49 -2.80 12.91
CA SER A 174 -0.30 -3.59 11.69
C SER A 174 -0.09 -5.07 11.97
N MET A 175 0.75 -5.41 12.94
CA MET A 175 0.96 -6.81 13.34
C MET A 175 -0.29 -7.42 13.98
N ILE A 176 -0.99 -6.66 14.81
CA ILE A 176 -2.24 -7.13 15.45
C ILE A 176 -3.30 -7.43 14.38
N LEU A 177 -3.44 -6.56 13.38
CA LEU A 177 -4.37 -6.74 12.28
C LEU A 177 -3.97 -7.90 11.36
N HIS A 178 -2.67 -8.07 11.09
CA HIS A 178 -2.16 -9.21 10.33
C HIS A 178 -2.61 -10.54 10.95
N ILE A 179 -2.38 -10.70 12.24
CA ILE A 179 -2.80 -11.89 12.98
C ILE A 179 -4.33 -11.95 13.09
N GLY A 180 -4.99 -10.80 13.25
CA GLY A 180 -6.44 -10.70 13.33
C GLY A 180 -7.16 -11.19 12.08
N PHE A 181 -6.70 -10.80 10.89
CA PHE A 181 -7.26 -11.29 9.62
C PHE A 181 -6.98 -12.78 9.41
N GLU A 182 -5.82 -13.28 9.82
CA GLU A 182 -5.52 -14.72 9.80
C GLU A 182 -6.43 -15.50 10.75
N ALA A 183 -6.61 -15.01 11.98
CA ALA A 183 -7.51 -15.60 12.96
C ALA A 183 -8.97 -15.56 12.49
N LEU A 184 -9.39 -14.49 11.81
CA LEU A 184 -10.71 -14.36 11.20
C LEU A 184 -10.93 -15.43 10.13
N SER A 185 -9.94 -15.63 9.25
CA SER A 185 -10.02 -16.69 8.24
C SER A 185 -10.09 -18.08 8.87
N ALA A 186 -9.30 -18.35 9.90
CA ALA A 186 -9.34 -19.61 10.64
C ALA A 186 -10.69 -19.82 11.34
N TYR A 187 -11.28 -18.75 11.90
CA TYR A 187 -12.62 -18.80 12.48
C TYR A 187 -13.67 -19.16 11.42
N GLU A 188 -13.65 -18.50 10.28
CA GLU A 188 -14.58 -18.73 9.17
C GLU A 188 -14.44 -20.14 8.58
N GLU A 189 -13.24 -20.68 8.51
CA GLU A 189 -12.99 -22.05 8.06
C GLU A 189 -13.57 -23.06 9.05
N LYS A 190 -13.35 -22.85 10.36
CA LYS A 190 -13.81 -23.76 11.40
C LYS A 190 -15.33 -23.77 11.56
N ASN A 191 -15.99 -22.60 11.46
CA ASN A 191 -17.41 -22.44 11.78
C ASN A 191 -18.30 -22.38 10.52
N GLY A 192 -17.73 -22.18 9.33
CA GLY A 192 -18.48 -22.06 8.08
C GLY A 192 -19.15 -20.70 7.85
N HIS A 193 -19.00 -19.76 8.78
CA HIS A 193 -19.55 -18.41 8.71
C HIS A 193 -18.64 -17.41 9.42
N SER A 194 -18.76 -16.13 9.09
CA SER A 194 -18.06 -15.04 9.81
C SER A 194 -18.63 -14.86 11.23
N PRO A 195 -17.87 -14.30 12.18
CA PRO A 195 -18.36 -13.88 13.48
C PRO A 195 -19.62 -13.02 13.35
N ARG A 196 -20.57 -13.22 14.25
CA ARG A 196 -21.81 -12.43 14.30
C ARG A 196 -21.52 -11.02 14.81
N PRO A 197 -22.20 -9.99 14.28
CA PRO A 197 -22.01 -8.62 14.72
C PRO A 197 -22.24 -8.47 16.22
N ARG A 198 -21.27 -7.87 16.90
CA ARG A 198 -21.30 -7.60 18.36
C ARG A 198 -21.57 -8.81 19.26
N ASN A 199 -21.34 -10.02 18.79
CA ASN A 199 -21.49 -11.23 19.58
C ASN A 199 -20.21 -11.50 20.38
N ALA A 200 -20.33 -11.52 21.71
CA ALA A 200 -19.21 -11.68 22.62
C ALA A 200 -18.57 -13.09 22.59
N ASP A 201 -19.38 -14.13 22.36
CA ASP A 201 -18.87 -15.51 22.32
C ASP A 201 -18.01 -15.71 21.05
N ASP A 202 -18.47 -15.20 19.92
CA ASP A 202 -17.72 -15.25 18.67
C ASP A 202 -16.42 -14.43 18.75
N ALA A 203 -16.48 -13.26 19.41
CA ALA A 203 -15.28 -12.44 19.66
C ALA A 203 -14.26 -13.15 20.56
N ASN A 204 -14.72 -13.80 21.64
CA ASN A 204 -13.85 -14.59 22.52
C ASN A 204 -13.21 -15.77 21.77
N ALA A 205 -13.96 -16.43 20.88
CA ALA A 205 -13.44 -17.52 20.06
C ALA A 205 -12.36 -17.01 19.06
N LEU A 206 -12.57 -15.85 18.43
CA LEU A 206 -11.57 -15.23 17.56
C LEU A 206 -10.32 -14.80 18.34
N LEU A 207 -10.50 -14.19 19.53
CA LEU A 207 -9.40 -13.84 20.42
C LEU A 207 -8.55 -15.05 20.83
N ALA A 208 -9.18 -16.19 21.09
CA ALA A 208 -8.45 -17.43 21.40
C ALA A 208 -7.60 -17.88 20.22
N LEU A 209 -8.16 -17.93 19.00
CA LEU A 209 -7.42 -18.26 17.78
C LEU A 209 -6.25 -17.30 17.53
N ALA A 210 -6.47 -16.00 17.69
CA ALA A 210 -5.41 -15.00 17.53
C ALA A 210 -4.28 -15.19 18.54
N ARG A 211 -4.61 -15.51 19.80
CA ARG A 211 -3.60 -15.81 20.84
C ARG A 211 -2.80 -17.06 20.52
N ASP A 212 -3.45 -18.12 20.03
CA ASP A 212 -2.77 -19.35 19.62
C ASP A 212 -1.75 -19.06 18.49
N ILE A 213 -2.13 -18.25 17.51
CA ILE A 213 -1.24 -17.81 16.43
C ILE A 213 -0.06 -16.99 16.98
N MET A 214 -0.35 -15.97 17.81
CA MET A 214 0.68 -15.14 18.45
C MET A 214 1.67 -15.98 19.27
N GLN A 215 1.15 -16.93 20.05
CA GLN A 215 1.98 -17.81 20.88
C GLN A 215 2.88 -18.71 20.04
N SER A 216 2.36 -19.28 18.95
CA SER A 216 3.13 -20.13 18.04
C SER A 216 4.29 -19.42 17.37
N ARG A 217 4.19 -18.08 17.22
CA ARG A 217 5.18 -17.21 16.58
C ARG A 217 6.06 -16.42 17.55
N ASN A 218 5.88 -16.59 18.86
CA ASN A 218 6.51 -15.73 19.89
C ASN A 218 6.24 -14.23 19.68
N GLN A 219 5.00 -13.87 19.32
CA GLN A 219 4.55 -12.51 19.01
C GLN A 219 3.46 -12.03 19.98
N LEU A 220 3.42 -12.57 21.18
CA LEU A 220 2.49 -12.09 22.22
C LEU A 220 2.81 -10.63 22.58
N PRO A 221 1.78 -9.80 22.78
CA PRO A 221 2.00 -8.40 23.17
C PRO A 221 2.67 -8.32 24.55
N GLU A 222 3.69 -7.46 24.64
CA GLU A 222 4.43 -7.25 25.89
C GLU A 222 3.80 -6.13 26.72
N GLY A 223 3.41 -6.47 27.95
CA GLY A 223 2.82 -5.53 28.90
C GLY A 223 1.30 -5.40 28.81
N GLU A 224 0.74 -4.78 29.86
CA GLU A 224 -0.72 -4.70 30.03
C GLU A 224 -1.40 -3.80 28.97
N GLU A 225 -0.78 -2.69 28.63
CA GLU A 225 -1.34 -1.73 27.65
C GLU A 225 -1.36 -2.31 26.22
N ALA A 226 -0.28 -2.96 25.80
CA ALA A 226 -0.21 -3.63 24.49
C ALA A 226 -1.22 -4.78 24.42
N THR A 227 -1.40 -5.52 25.51
CA THR A 227 -2.41 -6.59 25.58
C THR A 227 -3.84 -6.03 25.50
N LYS A 228 -4.12 -4.93 26.19
CA LYS A 228 -5.43 -4.25 26.11
C LYS A 228 -5.72 -3.75 24.70
N LEU A 229 -4.73 -3.10 24.06
CA LEU A 229 -4.85 -2.61 22.70
C LEU A 229 -5.12 -3.76 21.73
N SER A 230 -4.34 -4.83 21.81
CA SER A 230 -4.51 -6.02 20.97
C SER A 230 -5.90 -6.64 21.14
N ASN A 231 -6.33 -6.87 22.36
CA ASN A 231 -7.65 -7.45 22.64
C ASN A 231 -8.78 -6.54 22.12
N TRP A 232 -8.66 -5.23 22.30
CA TRP A 232 -9.66 -4.28 21.80
C TRP A 232 -9.78 -4.30 20.28
N ILE A 233 -8.64 -4.23 19.54
CA ILE A 233 -8.63 -4.26 18.08
C ILE A 233 -9.21 -5.56 17.54
N LEU A 234 -8.80 -6.71 18.09
CA LEU A 234 -9.27 -8.02 17.66
C LEU A 234 -10.76 -8.23 17.98
N THR A 235 -11.23 -7.70 19.10
CA THR A 235 -12.66 -7.70 19.45
C THR A 235 -13.47 -6.88 18.46
N GLU A 236 -13.02 -5.66 18.15
CA GLU A 236 -13.69 -4.80 17.16
C GLU A 236 -13.65 -5.41 15.75
N LEU A 237 -12.56 -6.07 15.36
CA LEU A 237 -12.48 -6.79 14.08
C LEU A 237 -13.52 -7.93 14.02
N SER A 238 -13.65 -8.70 15.09
CA SER A 238 -14.69 -9.74 15.20
C SER A 238 -16.09 -9.16 15.09
N TYR A 239 -16.37 -8.10 15.83
CA TYR A 239 -17.66 -7.42 15.86
C TYR A 239 -18.09 -6.86 14.52
N GLN A 240 -17.14 -6.51 13.66
CA GLN A 240 -17.34 -5.88 12.37
C GLN A 240 -17.04 -6.82 11.18
N ALA A 241 -16.82 -8.11 11.44
CA ALA A 241 -16.38 -9.08 10.43
C ALA A 241 -17.34 -9.21 9.23
N THR A 242 -18.65 -8.99 9.43
CA THR A 242 -19.64 -8.95 8.35
C THR A 242 -19.93 -7.54 7.83
N GLY A 243 -19.26 -6.54 8.42
CA GLY A 243 -19.41 -5.14 8.04
C GLY A 243 -18.98 -4.87 6.60
N ASP A 244 -19.75 -4.01 5.93
CA ASP A 244 -19.46 -3.56 4.57
C ASP A 244 -19.81 -2.08 4.47
N LEU A 245 -18.77 -1.25 4.28
CA LEU A 245 -18.89 0.21 4.26
C LEU A 245 -18.39 0.76 2.93
N SER A 246 -19.28 1.35 2.15
CA SER A 246 -18.96 1.92 0.85
C SER A 246 -17.73 2.87 0.87
N PRO A 247 -17.55 3.78 1.87
CA PRO A 247 -16.35 4.60 1.95
C PRO A 247 -15.05 3.80 2.14
N MET A 248 -15.09 2.72 2.93
CA MET A 248 -13.91 1.86 3.13
C MET A 248 -13.59 1.08 1.87
N VAL A 249 -14.61 0.56 1.17
CA VAL A 249 -14.44 -0.12 -0.12
C VAL A 249 -13.87 0.84 -1.16
N ALA A 250 -14.35 2.09 -1.20
CA ALA A 250 -13.82 3.10 -2.11
C ALA A 250 -12.35 3.45 -1.81
N PHE A 251 -11.98 3.58 -0.53
CA PHE A 251 -10.60 3.85 -0.10
C PHE A 251 -9.65 2.70 -0.48
N ILE A 252 -9.98 1.47 -0.08
CA ILE A 252 -9.15 0.29 -0.39
C ILE A 252 -9.13 0.03 -1.89
N GLY A 253 -10.26 0.15 -2.59
CA GLY A 253 -10.33 0.00 -4.05
C GLY A 253 -9.49 1.02 -4.81
N GLY A 254 -9.45 2.27 -4.34
CA GLY A 254 -8.56 3.31 -4.88
C GLY A 254 -7.09 2.97 -4.70
N PHE A 255 -6.71 2.43 -3.53
CA PHE A 255 -5.35 1.95 -3.28
C PHE A 255 -4.98 0.78 -4.21
N VAL A 256 -5.84 -0.23 -4.29
CA VAL A 256 -5.65 -1.39 -5.20
C VAL A 256 -5.51 -0.94 -6.65
N ALA A 257 -6.31 0.03 -7.10
CA ALA A 257 -6.23 0.56 -8.46
C ALA A 257 -4.85 1.18 -8.75
N GLN A 258 -4.24 1.87 -7.78
CA GLN A 258 -2.87 2.37 -7.92
C GLN A 258 -1.86 1.23 -8.04
N GLU A 259 -1.99 0.18 -7.24
CA GLU A 259 -1.10 -0.99 -7.32
C GLU A 259 -1.22 -1.72 -8.67
N VAL A 260 -2.42 -1.85 -9.22
CA VAL A 260 -2.63 -2.37 -10.58
C VAL A 260 -1.92 -1.52 -11.64
N LEU A 261 -2.02 -0.19 -11.54
CA LEU A 261 -1.31 0.72 -12.46
C LEU A 261 0.20 0.57 -12.35
N LYS A 262 0.75 0.41 -11.13
CA LYS A 262 2.18 0.16 -10.91
C LYS A 262 2.61 -1.17 -11.52
N ALA A 263 1.84 -2.23 -11.30
CA ALA A 263 2.08 -3.55 -11.89
C ALA A 263 2.13 -3.50 -13.43
N CYS A 264 1.19 -2.81 -14.06
CA CYS A 264 1.10 -2.72 -15.52
C CYS A 264 2.17 -1.83 -16.14
N SER A 265 2.55 -0.73 -15.48
CA SER A 265 3.46 0.27 -16.05
C SER A 265 4.92 0.05 -15.68
N GLY A 266 5.19 -0.61 -14.56
CA GLY A 266 6.51 -0.66 -13.93
C GLY A 266 6.96 0.71 -13.42
N LYS A 267 6.02 1.62 -13.16
CA LYS A 267 6.28 2.94 -12.60
C LYS A 267 5.74 3.04 -11.18
N PHE A 268 6.42 3.82 -10.36
CA PHE A 268 6.23 3.97 -8.93
C PHE A 268 6.51 2.68 -8.15
N HIS A 269 7.18 2.84 -7.05
CA HIS A 269 7.50 1.72 -6.17
C HIS A 269 6.21 1.09 -5.63
N PRO A 270 5.97 -0.22 -5.86
CA PRO A 270 4.77 -0.89 -5.38
C PRO A 270 4.78 -1.10 -3.86
N LEU A 271 3.62 -1.44 -3.32
CA LEU A 271 3.49 -1.88 -1.93
C LEU A 271 4.35 -3.13 -1.65
N MET A 272 5.23 -3.05 -0.66
CA MET A 272 6.05 -4.16 -0.14
C MET A 272 5.64 -4.50 1.30
N GLN A 273 4.83 -5.50 1.58
CA GLN A 273 3.91 -6.27 0.73
C GLN A 273 2.50 -6.20 1.31
N HIS A 274 2.39 -5.93 2.65
CA HIS A 274 1.14 -5.80 3.37
C HIS A 274 0.84 -4.37 3.77
N MET A 275 -0.40 -3.97 3.60
CA MET A 275 -0.97 -2.75 4.18
C MET A 275 -2.21 -3.13 4.99
N TYR A 276 -2.27 -2.62 6.22
CA TYR A 276 -3.45 -2.69 7.06
C TYR A 276 -3.93 -1.28 7.39
N ALA A 277 -5.23 -1.09 7.33
CA ALA A 277 -5.86 0.17 7.67
C ALA A 277 -7.00 -0.06 8.64
N ASP A 278 -7.15 0.83 9.62
CA ASP A 278 -8.34 0.94 10.44
C ASP A 278 -8.76 2.41 10.56
N VAL A 279 -10.05 2.64 10.67
CA VAL A 279 -10.66 3.95 10.92
C VAL A 279 -11.60 3.86 12.13
N LEU A 280 -11.17 3.19 13.20
CA LEU A 280 -11.94 2.98 14.42
C LEU A 280 -12.38 4.29 15.08
N GLU A 281 -11.71 5.39 14.79
CA GLU A 281 -12.07 6.73 15.22
C GLU A 281 -13.43 7.20 14.66
N ALA A 282 -13.89 6.59 13.54
CA ALA A 282 -15.20 6.85 12.97
C ALA A 282 -16.34 6.11 13.72
N LEU A 283 -16.03 5.17 14.61
CA LEU A 283 -17.03 4.46 15.39
C LEU A 283 -17.64 5.41 16.43
N PRO A 284 -18.98 5.63 16.45
CA PRO A 284 -19.61 6.46 17.46
C PRO A 284 -19.40 5.92 18.88
N LYS A 285 -19.18 6.81 19.83
CA LYS A 285 -18.82 6.49 21.22
C LYS A 285 -19.87 5.67 21.98
N ASP A 286 -21.12 5.73 21.56
CA ASP A 286 -22.25 5.01 22.12
C ASP A 286 -22.40 3.57 21.60
N VAL A 287 -21.85 3.28 20.42
CA VAL A 287 -21.94 1.96 19.77
C VAL A 287 -21.47 0.80 20.65
N PRO A 288 -20.34 0.88 21.39
CA PRO A 288 -19.91 -0.21 22.26
C PRO A 288 -20.91 -0.58 23.37
N ASN A 289 -21.84 0.32 23.73
CA ASN A 289 -22.81 0.14 24.80
C ASN A 289 -24.19 -0.31 24.28
N LEU A 290 -24.35 -0.46 22.96
CA LEU A 290 -25.61 -0.91 22.38
C LEU A 290 -25.77 -2.43 22.47
N PRO A 291 -27.01 -2.93 22.63
CA PRO A 291 -27.27 -4.37 22.68
C PRO A 291 -27.03 -5.02 21.30
N GLU A 292 -26.65 -6.30 21.27
CA GLU A 292 -26.42 -7.08 20.05
C GLU A 292 -27.59 -7.01 19.07
N SER A 293 -28.83 -6.92 19.56
CA SER A 293 -30.03 -6.79 18.73
C SER A 293 -30.07 -5.56 17.83
N GLU A 294 -29.31 -4.49 18.16
CA GLU A 294 -29.17 -3.31 17.30
C GLU A 294 -28.40 -3.61 15.99
N PHE A 295 -27.58 -4.65 16.00
CA PHE A 295 -26.70 -5.00 14.88
C PHE A 295 -27.24 -6.16 14.04
N SER A 296 -28.44 -6.66 14.38
CA SER A 296 -29.08 -7.76 13.66
C SER A 296 -29.51 -7.32 12.25
N PRO A 297 -29.29 -8.16 11.21
CA PRO A 297 -29.70 -7.90 9.84
C PRO A 297 -31.20 -7.54 9.73
N GLN A 298 -31.52 -6.56 8.92
CA GLN A 298 -32.89 -6.10 8.63
C GLN A 298 -33.38 -6.55 7.25
N GLN A 299 -32.63 -7.42 6.57
CA GLN A 299 -32.87 -7.83 5.18
C GLN A 299 -32.88 -6.64 4.21
N SER A 300 -31.97 -5.71 4.45
CA SER A 300 -31.81 -4.50 3.67
C SER A 300 -30.43 -4.44 3.02
N ARG A 301 -30.28 -3.59 2.01
CA ARG A 301 -28.96 -3.32 1.40
C ARG A 301 -27.95 -2.69 2.39
N TYR A 302 -28.41 -2.25 3.54
CA TYR A 302 -27.60 -1.60 4.57
C TYR A 302 -27.16 -2.54 5.69
N ASP A 303 -27.41 -3.85 5.57
CA ASP A 303 -27.10 -4.81 6.63
C ASP A 303 -25.61 -4.84 6.97
N GLY A 304 -24.72 -4.68 5.98
CA GLY A 304 -23.28 -4.54 6.23
C GLY A 304 -22.92 -3.28 7.02
N GLN A 305 -23.67 -2.19 6.83
CA GLN A 305 -23.48 -0.93 7.55
C GLN A 305 -24.12 -1.01 8.96
N ILE A 306 -25.27 -1.66 9.07
CA ILE A 306 -25.95 -1.95 10.33
C ILE A 306 -25.05 -2.82 11.24
N ALA A 307 -24.35 -3.79 10.68
CA ALA A 307 -23.41 -4.63 11.43
C ALA A 307 -22.30 -3.83 12.14
N VAL A 308 -21.97 -2.65 11.63
CA VAL A 308 -20.93 -1.76 12.21
C VAL A 308 -21.53 -0.74 13.19
N PHE A 309 -22.60 -0.04 12.76
CA PHE A 309 -23.09 1.15 13.44
C PHE A 309 -24.43 0.93 14.16
N GLY A 310 -25.13 -0.17 13.89
CA GLY A 310 -26.46 -0.45 14.39
C GLY A 310 -27.59 0.21 13.57
N LYS A 311 -28.79 -0.35 13.69
CA LYS A 311 -29.97 0.08 12.91
C LYS A 311 -30.44 1.51 13.26
N THR A 312 -30.30 1.92 14.53
CA THR A 312 -30.67 3.27 14.96
C THR A 312 -29.76 4.32 14.31
N PHE A 313 -28.45 4.07 14.23
CA PHE A 313 -27.52 4.98 13.57
C PHE A 313 -27.75 4.97 12.05
N GLN A 314 -28.03 3.81 11.46
CA GLN A 314 -28.39 3.71 10.03
C GLN A 314 -29.61 4.58 9.68
N ALA A 315 -30.65 4.54 10.52
CA ALA A 315 -31.83 5.39 10.33
C ALA A 315 -31.47 6.88 10.42
N ARG A 316 -30.52 7.27 11.26
CA ARG A 316 -30.01 8.65 11.33
C ARG A 316 -29.27 9.04 10.04
N ILE A 317 -28.42 8.16 9.50
CA ILE A 317 -27.74 8.40 8.21
C ILE A 317 -28.75 8.65 7.12
N GLY A 318 -29.74 7.79 6.94
CA GLY A 318 -30.79 7.93 5.90
C GLY A 318 -31.68 9.17 6.05
N ASN A 319 -31.71 9.78 7.24
CA ASN A 319 -32.42 11.05 7.47
C ASN A 319 -31.52 12.30 7.35
N THR A 320 -30.22 12.10 7.08
CA THR A 320 -29.27 13.21 6.95
C THR A 320 -29.48 13.94 5.63
N ARG A 321 -29.52 15.27 5.70
CA ARG A 321 -29.60 16.12 4.51
C ARG A 321 -28.22 16.72 4.23
N GLN A 322 -27.71 16.48 3.04
CA GLN A 322 -26.41 16.96 2.59
C GLN A 322 -26.60 18.05 1.52
N PHE A 323 -25.75 19.07 1.56
CA PHE A 323 -25.67 20.07 0.51
C PHE A 323 -24.25 20.05 -0.08
N LEU A 324 -24.15 19.64 -1.35
CA LEU A 324 -22.88 19.53 -2.05
C LEU A 324 -22.68 20.70 -3.00
N VAL A 325 -21.56 21.40 -2.85
CA VAL A 325 -21.14 22.45 -3.78
C VAL A 325 -20.03 21.90 -4.68
N GLY A 326 -20.36 21.73 -5.97
CA GLY A 326 -19.47 21.18 -6.98
C GLY A 326 -19.63 19.68 -7.19
N SER A 327 -19.65 19.26 -8.46
CA SER A 327 -19.80 17.88 -8.91
C SER A 327 -18.64 17.44 -9.80
N GLY A 328 -17.42 17.88 -9.48
CA GLY A 328 -16.18 17.36 -10.06
C GLY A 328 -15.89 15.93 -9.57
N ALA A 329 -14.67 15.42 -9.79
CA ALA A 329 -14.30 14.06 -9.43
C ALA A 329 -14.63 13.72 -7.96
N LEU A 330 -14.20 14.56 -7.01
CA LEU A 330 -14.50 14.37 -5.58
C LEU A 330 -16.00 14.46 -5.28
N GLY A 331 -16.71 15.40 -5.88
CA GLY A 331 -18.16 15.54 -5.67
C GLY A 331 -18.94 14.34 -6.18
N CYS A 332 -18.58 13.77 -7.32
CA CYS A 332 -19.16 12.55 -7.85
C CYS A 332 -18.93 11.35 -6.92
N GLU A 333 -17.69 11.19 -6.38
CA GLU A 333 -17.39 10.14 -5.41
C GLU A 333 -18.17 10.30 -4.10
N MET A 334 -18.33 11.54 -3.60
CA MET A 334 -19.14 11.80 -2.43
C MET A 334 -20.60 11.43 -2.66
N LEU A 335 -21.20 11.84 -3.78
CA LEU A 335 -22.59 11.51 -4.13
C LEU A 335 -22.79 9.99 -4.24
N LYS A 336 -21.85 9.30 -4.89
CA LYS A 336 -21.88 7.84 -4.97
C LYS A 336 -21.87 7.20 -3.58
N ASN A 337 -20.93 7.57 -2.73
CA ASN A 337 -20.84 7.01 -1.37
C ASN A 337 -22.08 7.32 -0.54
N TRP A 338 -22.60 8.55 -0.57
CA TRP A 338 -23.83 8.91 0.15
C TRP A 338 -25.03 8.08 -0.33
N SER A 339 -25.20 7.93 -1.65
CA SER A 339 -26.30 7.11 -2.19
C SER A 339 -26.18 5.61 -1.85
N MET A 340 -24.96 5.13 -1.60
CA MET A 340 -24.71 3.76 -1.14
C MET A 340 -24.95 3.59 0.37
N MET A 341 -24.77 4.67 1.14
CA MET A 341 -24.94 4.64 2.60
C MET A 341 -26.38 4.85 3.06
N GLY A 342 -27.25 5.48 2.26
CA GLY A 342 -28.68 5.70 2.58
C GLY A 342 -29.14 7.12 2.53
#